data_f263bd858244784ddf48235cf034a424
#
_entry.id   f263bd858244784ddf48235cf034a424
#
_cell.length_a   1.000
_cell.length_b   1.000
_cell.length_c   1.000
_cell.angle_alpha   90.00
_cell.angle_beta   90.00
_cell.angle_gamma   90.00
#
_symmetry.space_group_name_H-M   'P 1'
#
loop_
_entity.id
_entity.type
_entity.pdbx_description
1 polymer ?
#
loop_
_entity_poly.entity_id
_entity_poly.type
_entity_poly.pdbx_seq_one_letter_code
_entity_poly.pdbx_strand_id
1 'polypeptide(L)' 'MEKIKFVMTDTDTQVSAVCRRALEAKGIAVTVCEKNGTKALETLLAVHPQAVLLDAFMPDLDAITVKQRYEAQNTSST' A
#
# COMPACT_ATOMS: atom_id res chain seq x y z
N MET A 1 -21.97 1.47 3.49
CA MET A 1 -20.84 2.41 3.39
C MET A 1 -19.55 1.63 3.14
N GLU A 2 -18.80 2.04 2.15
CA GLU A 2 -17.56 1.36 1.82
C GLU A 2 -16.47 1.66 2.82
N LYS A 3 -15.63 0.65 3.11
CA LYS A 3 -14.49 0.85 3.98
C LYS A 3 -13.40 1.61 3.23
N ILE A 4 -12.65 2.43 3.96
CA ILE A 4 -11.45 3.04 3.42
C ILE A 4 -10.43 1.94 3.20
N LYS A 5 -9.83 1.92 2.03
CA LYS A 5 -8.81 0.93 1.67
C LYS A 5 -7.42 1.49 1.94
N PHE A 6 -6.61 0.71 2.60
CA PHE A 6 -5.25 1.08 2.98
C PHE A 6 -4.31 -0.03 2.58
N VAL A 7 -3.22 0.31 1.92
CA VAL A 7 -2.18 -0.67 1.55
C VAL A 7 -0.90 -0.30 2.28
N MET A 8 -0.24 -1.29 2.85
CA MET A 8 1.06 -1.08 3.49
C MET A 8 2.01 -2.21 3.15
N THR A 9 3.30 -1.90 3.12
CA THR A 9 4.33 -2.90 2.93
C THR A 9 4.66 -3.56 4.27
N ASP A 10 5.03 -4.84 4.22
CA ASP A 10 5.38 -5.61 5.40
C ASP A 10 6.84 -5.35 5.76
N THR A 11 7.07 -4.44 6.70
CA THR A 11 8.43 -4.08 7.10
C THR A 11 8.91 -4.87 8.31
N ASP A 12 8.07 -4.96 9.32
CA ASP A 12 8.35 -5.69 10.56
C ASP A 12 7.04 -6.35 10.97
N THR A 13 7.09 -7.65 11.21
CA THR A 13 5.87 -8.42 11.48
C THR A 13 5.08 -7.87 12.66
N GLN A 14 5.77 -7.47 13.72
CA GLN A 14 5.08 -6.93 14.90
C GLN A 14 4.49 -5.56 14.63
N VAL A 15 5.24 -4.69 13.98
CA VAL A 15 4.78 -3.34 13.66
C VAL A 15 3.61 -3.41 12.67
N SER A 16 3.74 -4.23 11.65
CA SER A 16 2.66 -4.41 10.66
C SER A 16 1.39 -4.93 11.32
N ALA A 17 1.52 -5.89 12.21
CA ALA A 17 0.36 -6.47 12.90
C ALA A 17 -0.32 -5.44 13.79
N VAL A 18 0.45 -4.62 14.53
CA VAL A 18 -0.11 -3.58 15.38
C VAL A 18 -0.82 -2.51 14.57
N CYS A 19 -0.18 -2.03 13.50
CA CYS A 19 -0.78 -1.01 12.63
C CYS A 19 -2.05 -1.54 11.98
N ARG A 20 -2.01 -2.76 11.46
CA ARG A 20 -3.16 -3.36 10.82
C ARG A 20 -4.33 -3.49 11.80
N ARG A 21 -4.06 -3.97 13.01
CA ARG A 21 -5.08 -4.15 14.02
C ARG A 21 -5.71 -2.83 14.42
N ALA A 22 -4.89 -1.79 14.61
CA ALA A 22 -5.38 -0.47 14.97
C ALA A 22 -6.26 0.13 13.87
N LEU A 23 -5.86 -0.02 12.63
CA LEU A 23 -6.62 0.52 11.50
C LEU A 23 -7.91 -0.25 11.27
N GLU A 24 -7.86 -1.58 11.37
CA GLU A 24 -9.06 -2.41 11.20
C GLU A 24 -10.08 -2.14 12.30
N ALA A 25 -9.62 -1.82 13.51
CA ALA A 25 -10.52 -1.45 14.60
C ALA A 25 -11.30 -0.18 14.29
N LYS A 26 -10.79 0.66 13.39
CA LYS A 26 -11.48 1.89 12.97
C LYS A 26 -12.28 1.69 11.69
N GLY A 27 -12.43 0.46 11.24
CA GLY A 27 -13.21 0.17 10.04
C GLY A 27 -12.45 0.37 8.74
N ILE A 28 -11.11 0.39 8.79
CA ILE A 28 -10.28 0.54 7.60
C ILE A 28 -9.87 -0.84 7.11
N ALA A 29 -10.04 -1.10 5.83
CA ALA A 29 -9.62 -2.36 5.22
C ALA A 29 -8.14 -2.26 4.86
N VAL A 30 -7.30 -3.07 5.52
CA VAL A 30 -5.85 -3.02 5.35
C VAL A 30 -5.39 -4.22 4.53
N THR A 31 -4.60 -3.94 3.48
CA THR A 31 -3.92 -4.97 2.70
C THR A 31 -2.43 -4.83 2.93
N VAL A 32 -1.80 -5.89 3.40
CA VAL A 32 -0.35 -5.91 3.61
C VAL A 32 0.28 -6.62 2.42
N CYS A 33 1.23 -5.97 1.76
CA CYS A 33 1.92 -6.57 0.62
C CYS A 33 3.39 -6.80 0.96
N GLU A 34 4.05 -7.62 0.16
CA GLU A 34 5.47 -7.89 0.35
C GLU A 34 6.29 -6.60 0.19
N LYS A 35 7.40 -6.55 0.90
CA LYS A 35 8.34 -5.44 0.80
C LYS A 35 9.13 -5.55 -0.50
N ASN A 36 8.45 -5.31 -1.59
CA ASN A 36 8.99 -5.43 -2.95
C ASN A 36 8.23 -4.45 -3.84
N GLY A 37 8.96 -3.63 -4.58
CA GLY A 37 8.36 -2.58 -5.38
C GLY A 37 7.39 -3.07 -6.42
N THR A 38 7.72 -4.15 -7.13
CA THR A 38 6.83 -4.71 -8.14
C THR A 38 5.54 -5.22 -7.52
N LYS A 39 5.64 -5.94 -6.40
CA LYS A 39 4.46 -6.44 -5.70
C LYS A 39 3.61 -5.32 -5.13
N ALA A 40 4.26 -4.28 -4.61
CA ALA A 40 3.55 -3.11 -4.10
C ALA A 40 2.77 -2.43 -5.21
N LEU A 41 3.39 -2.24 -6.37
CA LEU A 41 2.72 -1.62 -7.51
C LEU A 41 1.54 -2.46 -7.99
N GLU A 42 1.72 -3.78 -8.10
CA GLU A 42 0.62 -4.68 -8.47
C GLU A 42 -0.54 -4.56 -7.49
N THR A 43 -0.24 -4.50 -6.20
CA THR A 43 -1.26 -4.39 -5.16
C THR A 43 -2.00 -3.07 -5.26
N LEU A 44 -1.28 -1.97 -5.47
CA LEU A 44 -1.91 -0.66 -5.62
C LEU A 44 -2.85 -0.63 -6.81
N LEU A 45 -2.43 -1.21 -7.93
CA LEU A 45 -3.26 -1.23 -9.14
C LEU A 45 -4.49 -2.12 -8.98
N ALA A 46 -4.40 -3.16 -8.16
CA ALA A 46 -5.52 -4.06 -7.91
C ALA A 46 -6.50 -3.49 -6.89
N VAL A 47 -6.00 -2.84 -5.85
CA VAL A 47 -6.81 -2.39 -4.72
C VAL A 47 -7.33 -0.96 -4.89
N HIS A 48 -6.55 -0.09 -5.50
CA HIS A 48 -6.85 1.35 -5.61
C HIS A 48 -7.16 1.95 -4.25
N PRO A 49 -6.18 1.93 -3.32
CA PRO A 49 -6.43 2.39 -1.96
C PRO A 49 -6.52 3.91 -1.86
N GLN A 50 -7.16 4.38 -0.80
CA GLN A 50 -7.20 5.80 -0.47
C GLN A 50 -5.95 6.25 0.27
N ALA A 51 -5.26 5.34 0.94
CA ALA A 51 -4.04 5.66 1.67
C ALA A 51 -3.04 4.52 1.52
N VAL A 52 -1.75 4.87 1.52
CA VAL A 52 -0.67 3.91 1.29
C VAL A 52 0.48 4.23 2.23
N LEU A 53 1.07 3.20 2.81
CA LEU A 53 2.31 3.31 3.58
C LEU A 53 3.34 2.37 2.96
N LEU A 54 4.32 2.93 2.28
CA LEU A 54 5.36 2.15 1.60
C LEU A 54 6.70 2.32 2.29
N ASP A 55 7.45 1.23 2.36
CA ASP A 55 8.82 1.30 2.85
C ASP A 55 9.67 2.04 1.81
N ALA A 56 10.52 2.95 2.27
CA ALA A 56 11.35 3.75 1.37
C ALA A 56 12.39 2.91 0.63
N PHE A 57 12.87 1.86 1.27
CA PHE A 57 13.91 1.01 0.69
C PHE A 57 13.35 -0.38 0.41
N MET A 58 12.97 -0.58 -0.84
CA MET A 58 12.49 -1.89 -1.28
C MET A 58 13.45 -2.44 -2.34
N PRO A 59 13.66 -3.76 -2.38
CA PRO A 59 14.50 -4.34 -3.42
C PRO A 59 13.98 -3.99 -4.81
N ASP A 60 13.94 -4.13 -5.73
CA ASP A 60 13.30 -3.95 -7.02
C ASP A 60 13.02 -2.49 -7.37
N LEU A 61 11.98 -1.91 -6.76
CA LEU A 61 11.60 -0.51 -6.98
C LEU A 61 11.47 0.18 -5.64
N ASP A 62 11.99 1.40 -5.53
CA ASP A 62 11.80 2.17 -4.30
C ASP A 62 10.39 2.78 -4.25
N ALA A 63 10.03 3.30 -3.09
CA ALA A 63 8.69 3.83 -2.87
C ALA A 63 8.36 4.99 -3.81
N ILE A 64 9.34 5.84 -4.11
CA ILE A 64 9.12 6.98 -5.00
C ILE A 64 8.81 6.51 -6.41
N THR A 65 9.55 5.51 -6.90
CA THR A 65 9.31 4.95 -8.23
C THR A 65 7.95 4.27 -8.30
N VAL A 66 7.58 3.52 -7.26
CA VAL A 66 6.26 2.87 -7.19
C VAL A 66 5.16 3.92 -7.26
N LYS A 67 5.29 4.98 -6.47
CA LYS A 67 4.31 6.06 -6.46
C LYS A 67 4.18 6.70 -7.82
N GLN A 68 5.32 7.01 -8.46
CA GLN A 68 5.31 7.64 -9.79
C GLN A 68 4.64 6.76 -10.83
N ARG A 69 4.94 5.48 -10.83
CA ARG A 69 4.34 4.54 -11.80
C ARG A 69 2.85 4.36 -11.56
N TYR A 70 2.45 4.30 -10.30
CA TYR A 70 1.04 4.19 -9.96
C TYR A 70 0.28 5.44 -10.42
N GLU A 71 0.81 6.62 -10.14
CA GLU A 71 0.18 7.87 -10.54
C GLU A 71 0.11 8.00 -12.06
N ALA A 72 1.15 7.56 -12.77
CA ALA A 72 1.16 7.61 -14.22
C ALA A 72 0.06 6.76 -14.82
N GLN A 73 -0.24 5.61 -14.23
CA GLN A 73 -1.31 4.74 -14.71
C GLN A 73 -2.69 5.21 -14.33
N ASN A 74 -2.79 6.07 -13.33
CA ASN A 74 -4.06 6.60 -12.85
C ASN A 74 -4.40 7.97 -13.37
N THR A 75 -3.46 8.64 -14.07
CA THR A 75 -3.70 10.02 -14.53
C THR A 75 -4.87 10.12 -15.49
N SER A 76 -5.14 9.07 -16.24
CA SER A 76 -6.27 9.10 -17.17
C SER A 76 -7.60 9.18 -16.47
N SER A 77 -7.66 8.91 -15.18
CA SER A 77 -8.90 8.96 -14.42
C SER A 77 -9.22 10.37 -13.93
N THR A 78 -8.32 11.28 -14.08
CA THR A 78 -8.55 12.67 -13.73
C THR A 78 -8.87 13.49 -14.97
#